data_fb24f1d3a62b50a93df2550769193fc0
#
_entry.id   fb24f1d3a62b50a93df2550769193fc0
#
_cell.length_a   1.000
_cell.length_b   1.000
_cell.length_c   1.000
_cell.angle_alpha   90.00
_cell.angle_beta   90.00
_cell.angle_gamma   90.00
#
_symmetry.space_group_name_H-M   'P 1'
#
loop_
_entity.id
_entity.type
_entity.pdbx_description
1 polymer ?
#
loop_
_entity_poly.entity_id
_entity_poly.type
_entity_poly.pdbx_seq_one_letter_code
_entity_poly.pdbx_strand_id
1 'polypeptide(L)'
;YDKSIIPFGGGSPDVTQPSLKPIWRELSRAIQHNLSEVLNYDELAGRRELREQIARLMLDGGSIVTADDLVLTSGCHSALSLALLSVCQPGDIVAVESPCYYGTMQMLRGLGL
;
A
#
# COMPACT_ATOMS: atom_id res chain seq x y z
N TYR A 1 11.33 12.97 22.29
CA TYR A 1 10.16 13.69 21.74
C TYR A 1 9.52 14.47 22.89
N ASP A 2 9.41 15.79 22.74
CA ASP A 2 8.68 16.64 23.68
C ASP A 2 7.17 16.41 23.47
N LYS A 3 6.50 15.84 24.49
CA LYS A 3 5.07 15.51 24.43
C LYS A 3 4.15 16.75 24.44
N SER A 4 4.70 17.94 24.68
CA SER A 4 3.94 19.21 24.62
C SER A 4 3.75 19.71 23.19
N ILE A 5 4.49 19.16 22.22
CA ILE A 5 4.43 19.55 20.82
C ILE A 5 3.56 18.56 20.06
N ILE A 6 2.52 19.04 19.38
CA ILE A 6 1.71 18.24 18.48
C ILE A 6 2.50 18.05 17.18
N PRO A 7 2.94 16.81 16.84
CA PRO A 7 3.78 16.58 15.66
C PRO A 7 2.94 16.52 14.39
N PHE A 8 2.98 17.56 13.57
CA PHE A 8 2.39 17.56 12.23
C PHE A 8 3.36 17.05 11.13
N GLY A 9 4.61 16.75 11.49
CA GLY A 9 5.64 16.33 10.53
C GLY A 9 5.70 14.83 10.26
N GLY A 10 4.82 14.02 10.84
CA GLY A 10 4.79 12.57 10.66
C GLY A 10 3.37 12.04 10.50
N GLY A 11 3.19 11.06 9.63
CA GLY A 11 1.90 10.40 9.37
C GLY A 11 1.74 9.06 10.08
N SER A 12 2.26 8.92 11.30
CA SER A 12 2.12 7.67 12.06
C SER A 12 0.69 7.54 12.61
N PRO A 13 0.01 6.41 12.35
CA PRO A 13 -1.32 6.17 12.91
C PRO A 13 -1.25 5.98 14.43
N ASP A 14 -2.33 6.35 15.11
CA ASP A 14 -2.50 6.05 16.53
C ASP A 14 -2.81 4.56 16.73
N VAL A 15 -1.79 3.78 17.11
CA VAL A 15 -1.90 2.33 17.32
C VAL A 15 -2.68 1.95 18.58
N THR A 16 -3.09 2.90 19.41
CA THR A 16 -3.87 2.65 20.62
C THR A 16 -5.38 2.62 20.36
N GLN A 17 -5.81 2.94 19.14
CA GLN A 17 -7.22 3.02 18.77
C GLN A 17 -7.94 1.68 18.97
N PRO A 18 -9.11 1.68 19.63
CA PRO A 18 -9.90 0.46 19.84
C PRO A 18 -10.30 -0.25 18.54
N SER A 19 -10.41 0.47 17.44
CA SER A 19 -10.70 -0.05 16.10
C SER A 19 -9.65 -1.03 15.57
N LEU A 20 -8.44 -1.03 16.11
CA LEU A 20 -7.38 -1.96 15.74
C LEU A 20 -7.48 -3.33 16.45
N LYS A 21 -8.26 -3.44 17.54
CA LYS A 21 -8.42 -4.70 18.29
C LYS A 21 -8.94 -5.86 17.43
N PRO A 22 -9.94 -5.68 16.55
CA PRO A 22 -10.38 -6.73 15.63
C PRO A 22 -9.26 -7.20 14.70
N ILE A 23 -8.42 -6.30 14.20
CA ILE A 23 -7.29 -6.63 13.30
C ILE A 23 -6.29 -7.54 14.02
N TRP A 24 -5.91 -7.20 15.24
CA TRP A 24 -4.98 -8.03 16.04
C TRP A 24 -5.56 -9.42 16.33
N ARG A 25 -6.85 -9.49 16.61
CA ARG A 25 -7.53 -10.78 16.86
C ARG A 25 -7.52 -11.65 15.61
N GLU A 26 -7.85 -11.11 14.44
CA GLU A 26 -7.86 -11.86 13.19
C GLU A 26 -6.45 -12.25 12.74
N LEU A 27 -5.46 -11.39 12.93
CA LEU A 27 -4.06 -11.71 12.67
C LEU A 27 -3.60 -12.90 13.55
N SER A 28 -3.87 -12.85 14.85
CA SER A 28 -3.53 -13.94 15.76
C SER A 28 -4.22 -15.25 15.37
N ARG A 29 -5.49 -15.19 14.96
CA ARG A 29 -6.25 -16.33 14.49
C ARG A 29 -5.69 -16.93 13.20
N ALA A 30 -5.33 -16.07 12.23
CA ALA A 30 -4.72 -16.51 10.98
C ALA A 30 -3.40 -17.24 11.21
N ILE A 31 -2.53 -16.71 12.08
CA ILE A 31 -1.27 -17.36 12.44
C ILE A 31 -1.49 -18.72 13.11
N GLN A 32 -2.48 -18.84 14.00
CA GLN A 32 -2.75 -20.08 14.72
C GLN A 32 -3.34 -21.19 13.84
N HIS A 33 -4.14 -20.83 12.85
CA HIS A 33 -4.92 -21.82 12.08
C HIS A 33 -4.36 -22.04 10.67
N ASN A 34 -3.66 -21.08 10.08
CA ASN A 34 -3.22 -21.10 8.69
C ASN A 34 -1.74 -20.75 8.53
N LEU A 35 -0.89 -21.18 9.48
CA LEU A 35 0.52 -20.82 9.49
C LEU A 35 1.25 -21.18 8.18
N SER A 36 0.94 -22.32 7.58
CA SER A 36 1.53 -22.76 6.31
C SER A 36 1.19 -21.82 5.15
N GLU A 37 -0.05 -21.33 5.11
CA GLU A 37 -0.48 -20.36 4.09
C GLU A 37 0.15 -18.98 4.31
N VAL A 38 0.30 -18.57 5.57
CA VAL A 38 0.88 -17.26 5.93
C VAL A 38 2.38 -17.21 5.61
N LEU A 39 3.08 -18.35 5.69
CA LEU A 39 4.53 -18.43 5.49
C LEU A 39 4.96 -18.84 4.08
N ASN A 40 4.04 -19.28 3.24
CA ASN A 40 4.35 -19.64 1.85
C ASN A 40 4.35 -18.41 0.93
N TYR A 41 5.00 -18.60 -0.23
CA TYR A 41 4.86 -17.62 -1.32
C TYR A 41 3.42 -17.62 -1.83
N ASP A 42 2.92 -16.43 -2.09
CA ASP A 42 1.60 -16.21 -2.67
C ASP A 42 1.71 -16.04 -4.21
N GLU A 43 0.58 -15.87 -4.87
CA GLU A 43 0.52 -15.50 -6.29
C GLU A 43 1.30 -14.20 -6.54
N LEU A 44 1.88 -14.03 -7.74
CA LEU A 44 2.62 -12.81 -8.10
C LEU A 44 1.78 -11.52 -7.98
N ALA A 45 0.50 -11.61 -8.28
CA ALA A 45 -0.44 -10.49 -8.12
C ALA A 45 -0.91 -10.30 -6.66
N GLY A 46 -0.52 -11.20 -5.77
CA GLY A 46 -0.98 -11.26 -4.39
C GLY A 46 -2.30 -12.02 -4.23
N ARG A 47 -2.68 -12.28 -3.00
CA ARG A 47 -3.79 -13.16 -2.63
C ARG A 47 -5.11 -12.76 -3.27
N ARG A 48 -5.73 -13.71 -3.99
CA ARG A 48 -6.96 -13.47 -4.78
C ARG A 48 -8.11 -12.98 -3.91
N GLU A 49 -8.32 -13.59 -2.76
CA GLU A 49 -9.41 -13.21 -1.84
C GLU A 49 -9.30 -11.75 -1.39
N LEU A 50 -8.08 -11.26 -1.15
CA LEU A 50 -7.86 -9.85 -0.81
C LEU A 50 -8.14 -8.94 -2.00
N ARG A 51 -7.69 -9.31 -3.20
CA ARG A 51 -7.96 -8.55 -4.43
C ARG A 51 -9.47 -8.46 -4.72
N GLU A 52 -10.23 -9.55 -4.48
CA GLU A 52 -11.69 -9.56 -4.60
C GLU A 52 -12.37 -8.61 -3.59
N GLN A 53 -11.89 -8.56 -2.33
CA GLN A 53 -12.42 -7.62 -1.36
C GLN A 53 -12.11 -6.17 -1.74
N ILE A 54 -10.92 -5.89 -2.25
CA ILE A 54 -10.55 -4.56 -2.74
C ILE A 54 -11.42 -4.18 -3.95
N ALA A 55 -11.63 -5.08 -4.90
CA ALA A 55 -12.50 -4.84 -6.05
C ALA A 55 -13.94 -4.49 -5.62
N ARG A 56 -14.48 -5.17 -4.60
CA ARG A 56 -15.80 -4.82 -4.04
C ARG A 56 -15.82 -3.43 -3.42
N LEU A 57 -14.81 -3.06 -2.63
CA LEU A 57 -14.70 -1.71 -2.05
C LEU A 57 -14.59 -0.64 -3.13
N MET A 58 -13.87 -0.92 -4.21
CA MET A 58 -13.76 0.00 -5.35
C MET A 58 -15.07 0.15 -6.10
N LEU A 59 -15.86 -0.93 -6.23
CA LEU A 59 -17.19 -0.89 -6.83
C LEU A 59 -18.15 0.00 -6.02
N ASP A 60 -18.10 -0.08 -4.69
CA ASP A 60 -18.87 0.80 -3.79
C ASP A 60 -18.48 2.28 -3.96
N GLY A 61 -17.22 2.54 -4.33
CA GLY A 61 -16.70 3.86 -4.70
C GLY A 61 -16.98 4.28 -6.15
N GLY A 62 -17.70 3.46 -6.93
CA GLY A 62 -18.08 3.76 -8.33
C GLY A 62 -17.05 3.33 -9.38
N SER A 63 -16.00 2.60 -8.99
CA SER A 63 -14.98 2.09 -9.93
C SER A 63 -15.28 0.63 -10.31
N ILE A 64 -15.36 0.33 -11.61
CA ILE A 64 -15.58 -1.02 -12.10
C ILE A 64 -14.23 -1.67 -12.38
N VAL A 65 -13.76 -2.48 -11.44
CA VAL A 65 -12.53 -3.27 -11.55
C VAL A 65 -12.79 -4.68 -11.03
N THR A 66 -12.04 -5.64 -11.55
CA THR A 66 -12.07 -7.04 -11.11
C THR A 66 -10.81 -7.37 -10.31
N ALA A 67 -10.78 -8.51 -9.65
CA ALA A 67 -9.58 -8.97 -8.95
C ALA A 67 -8.37 -9.15 -9.89
N ASP A 68 -8.61 -9.41 -11.17
CA ASP A 68 -7.56 -9.62 -12.17
C ASP A 68 -6.92 -8.31 -12.66
N ASP A 69 -7.58 -7.18 -12.40
CA ASP A 69 -7.05 -5.83 -12.66
C ASP A 69 -6.19 -5.28 -11.52
N LEU A 70 -6.04 -6.04 -10.42
CA LEU A 70 -5.40 -5.60 -9.20
C LEU A 70 -4.11 -6.38 -8.93
N VAL A 71 -3.09 -5.66 -8.48
CA VAL A 71 -1.82 -6.22 -7.98
C VAL A 71 -1.57 -5.69 -6.59
N LEU A 72 -1.33 -6.58 -5.62
CA LEU A 72 -0.95 -6.21 -4.26
C LEU A 72 0.54 -5.91 -4.19
N THR A 73 0.89 -4.88 -3.45
CA THR A 73 2.27 -4.46 -3.25
C THR A 73 2.57 -4.20 -1.77
N SER A 74 3.85 -4.13 -1.43
CA SER A 74 4.31 -3.84 -0.06
C SER A 74 4.18 -2.34 0.30
N GLY A 75 3.07 -1.73 -0.08
CA GLY A 75 2.74 -0.33 0.21
C GLY A 75 2.74 0.57 -1.02
N CYS A 76 2.18 1.77 -0.86
CA CYS A 76 1.95 2.73 -1.93
C CYS A 76 3.25 3.12 -2.67
N HIS A 77 4.37 3.22 -1.97
CA HIS A 77 5.66 3.57 -2.58
C HIS A 77 6.15 2.50 -3.57
N SER A 78 6.00 1.23 -3.19
CA SER A 78 6.30 0.10 -4.08
C SER A 78 5.35 0.08 -5.28
N ALA A 79 4.06 0.30 -5.06
CA ALA A 79 3.07 0.39 -6.14
C ALA A 79 3.43 1.47 -7.16
N LEU A 80 3.74 2.68 -6.66
CA LEU A 80 4.11 3.81 -7.51
C LEU A 80 5.40 3.56 -8.29
N SER A 81 6.41 2.95 -7.65
CA SER A 81 7.67 2.58 -8.32
C SER A 81 7.42 1.59 -9.44
N LEU A 82 6.63 0.54 -9.20
CA LEU A 82 6.30 -0.47 -10.21
C LEU A 82 5.49 0.13 -11.36
N ALA A 83 4.52 0.99 -11.06
CA ALA A 83 3.71 1.68 -12.07
C ALA A 83 4.59 2.55 -12.97
N LEU A 84 5.50 3.35 -12.40
CA LEU A 84 6.42 4.17 -13.17
C LEU A 84 7.37 3.34 -14.03
N LEU A 85 7.96 2.28 -13.47
CA LEU A 85 8.84 1.37 -14.20
C LEU A 85 8.12 0.66 -15.36
N SER A 86 6.81 0.49 -15.29
CA SER A 86 6.04 -0.16 -16.37
C SER A 86 5.73 0.77 -17.55
N VAL A 87 5.75 2.09 -17.35
CA VAL A 87 5.30 3.06 -18.36
C VAL A 87 6.34 4.14 -18.70
N CYS A 88 7.38 4.32 -17.87
CA CYS A 88 8.41 5.34 -18.06
C CYS A 88 9.78 4.73 -18.34
N GLN A 89 10.61 5.50 -19.03
CA GLN A 89 12.03 5.21 -19.24
C GLN A 89 12.89 6.33 -18.62
N PRO A 90 14.15 6.05 -18.24
CA PRO A 90 15.08 7.09 -17.78
C PRO A 90 15.15 8.26 -18.75
N GLY A 91 14.96 9.47 -18.25
CA GLY A 91 14.91 10.70 -19.02
C GLY A 91 13.49 11.19 -19.34
N ASP A 92 12.46 10.41 -19.05
CA ASP A 92 11.07 10.86 -19.19
C ASP A 92 10.73 11.94 -18.15
N ILE A 93 9.76 12.80 -18.50
CA ILE A 93 9.29 13.88 -17.63
C ILE A 93 8.00 13.46 -16.94
N VAL A 94 8.01 13.48 -15.62
CA VAL A 94 6.86 13.21 -14.78
C VAL A 94 6.39 14.50 -14.11
N ALA A 95 5.13 14.89 -14.34
CA ALA A 95 4.52 16.02 -13.66
C ALA A 95 4.04 15.60 -12.28
N VAL A 96 4.38 16.37 -11.26
CA VAL A 96 3.97 16.16 -9.86
C VAL A 96 3.41 17.45 -9.27
N GLU A 97 2.57 17.32 -8.26
CA GLU A 97 2.08 18.47 -7.49
C GLU A 97 3.20 19.15 -6.70
N SER A 98 3.02 20.42 -6.41
CA SER A 98 3.92 21.16 -5.52
C SER A 98 3.09 21.87 -4.45
N PRO A 99 3.27 21.55 -3.16
CA PRO A 99 4.26 20.61 -2.59
C PRO A 99 3.93 19.13 -2.85
N CYS A 100 4.96 18.30 -2.99
CA CYS A 100 4.87 16.85 -3.16
C CYS A 100 5.55 16.13 -1.99
N TYR A 101 5.14 14.90 -1.73
CA TYR A 101 5.83 14.04 -0.77
C TYR A 101 7.29 13.83 -1.18
N TYR A 102 8.22 14.12 -0.28
CA TYR A 102 9.65 14.09 -0.56
C TYR A 102 10.16 12.72 -1.06
N GLY A 103 9.57 11.62 -0.55
CA GLY A 103 9.92 10.27 -0.99
C GLY A 103 9.61 10.01 -2.45
N THR A 104 8.53 10.60 -3.01
CA THR A 104 8.23 10.54 -4.44
C THR A 104 9.33 11.21 -5.25
N MET A 105 9.80 12.39 -4.83
CA MET A 105 10.89 13.09 -5.52
C MET A 105 12.21 12.32 -5.50
N GLN A 106 12.51 11.64 -4.38
CA GLN A 106 13.69 10.78 -4.28
C GLN A 106 13.59 9.57 -5.20
N MET A 107 12.42 8.95 -5.25
CA MET A 107 12.16 7.81 -6.12
C MET A 107 12.28 8.17 -7.60
N LEU A 108 11.65 9.25 -8.06
CA LEU A 108 11.75 9.73 -9.44
C LEU A 108 13.21 9.95 -9.85
N ARG A 109 13.97 10.65 -9.01
CA ARG A 109 15.41 10.84 -9.24
C ARG A 109 16.17 9.51 -9.30
N GLY A 110 15.85 8.56 -8.42
CA GLY A 110 16.46 7.22 -8.41
C GLY A 110 16.16 6.40 -9.67
N LEU A 111 15.00 6.64 -10.31
CA LEU A 111 14.58 6.02 -11.56
C LEU A 111 15.12 6.78 -12.80
N GLY A 112 15.76 7.94 -12.61
CA GLY A 112 16.24 8.78 -13.70
C GLY A 112 15.15 9.58 -14.41
N LEU A 113 14.04 9.86 -13.72
CA LEU A 113 12.89 10.62 -14.20
C LEU A 113 12.92 12.06 -13.72
#